data_1674ece21b8eb88c4c45b78235e8e1de
#
_entry.id   1674ece21b8eb88c4c45b78235e8e1de
#
_cell.length_a   1.000
_cell.length_b   1.000
_cell.length_c   1.000
_cell.angle_alpha   90.00
_cell.angle_beta   90.00
_cell.angle_gamma   90.00
#
_symmetry.space_group_name_H-M   'P 1'
#
loop_
_entity.id
_entity.type
_entity.pdbx_description
1 polymer ?
#
loop_
_entity_poly.entity_id
_entity_poly.type
_entity_poly.pdbx_seq_one_letter_code
_entity_poly.pdbx_strand_id
1 'polypeptide(L)'
;LLDIGFFMAATTNNAQATELMWMLGLNTTGTVISTELQTFQPGKLSTGKSSIGEHIAYSIYDENGTLNVVTTRQILHYSYRALEASSPTLIYGYTVEDVSRSGNTVYQLLVPAQEQSEGISIANVRLVYGGIDRVIHLPSACIAAKLGTKSVYGFSQNAVYACSFGDTTFRTYALPINVTAVLGMMNDNRAVVASGSEIYVVELPT
;
A
#
# COMPACT_ATOMS: atom_id res chain seq x y z
N LEU A 1 -15.12 4.35 -0.87
CA LEU A 1 -13.92 5.02 -0.37
C LEU A 1 -12.83 3.97 -0.14
N LEU A 2 -11.68 4.14 -0.79
CA LEU A 2 -10.50 3.28 -0.60
C LEU A 2 -9.50 3.92 0.35
N ASP A 3 -9.25 5.22 0.15
CA ASP A 3 -8.31 5.97 0.95
C ASP A 3 -8.68 7.46 0.94
N ILE A 4 -8.22 8.20 1.95
CA ILE A 4 -8.44 9.64 2.09
C ILE A 4 -7.26 10.27 2.80
N GLY A 5 -6.87 11.47 2.40
CA GLY A 5 -5.79 12.20 3.05
C GLY A 5 -5.78 13.68 2.72
N PHE A 6 -4.81 14.34 3.31
CA PHE A 6 -4.58 15.76 3.13
C PHE A 6 -3.15 15.99 2.68
N PHE A 7 -2.97 16.99 1.85
CA PHE A 7 -1.65 17.46 1.45
C PHE A 7 -1.63 18.98 1.31
N MET A 8 -0.45 19.57 1.45
CA MET A 8 -0.24 20.99 1.32
C MET A 8 0.30 21.29 -0.08
N ALA A 9 -0.49 21.97 -0.89
CA ALA A 9 -0.04 22.48 -2.17
C ALA A 9 0.63 23.82 -1.98
N ALA A 10 1.94 23.90 -2.19
CA ALA A 10 2.63 25.19 -2.26
C ALA A 10 2.40 25.84 -3.63
N THR A 11 1.88 27.05 -3.63
CA THR A 11 1.78 27.84 -4.85
C THR A 11 3.04 28.68 -5.03
N THR A 12 3.60 28.69 -6.23
CA THR A 12 4.92 29.26 -6.54
C THR A 12 5.03 30.79 -6.51
N ASN A 13 3.98 31.51 -6.16
CA ASN A 13 3.99 32.97 -6.11
C ASN A 13 3.38 33.47 -4.80
N ASN A 14 4.20 33.75 -3.80
CA ASN A 14 3.85 34.45 -2.55
C ASN A 14 2.56 33.96 -1.87
N ALA A 15 2.22 32.73 -2.01
CA ALA A 15 0.93 32.29 -1.65
C ALA A 15 0.96 31.41 -0.42
N GLN A 16 -0.05 31.63 0.35
CA GLN A 16 -0.45 30.73 1.39
C GLN A 16 -0.50 29.29 0.86
N ALA A 17 0.17 28.38 1.54
CA ALA A 17 0.01 26.98 1.26
C ALA A 17 -1.48 26.62 1.31
N THR A 18 -1.99 26.02 0.24
CA THR A 18 -3.39 25.61 0.17
C THR A 18 -3.46 24.14 0.57
N GLU A 19 -4.18 23.87 1.64
CA GLU A 19 -4.50 22.50 2.01
C GLU A 19 -5.51 21.93 1.03
N LEU A 20 -5.20 20.79 0.46
CA LEU A 20 -6.08 20.02 -0.39
C LEU A 20 -6.39 18.68 0.28
N MET A 21 -7.64 18.32 0.30
CA MET A 21 -8.07 16.97 0.64
C MET A 21 -8.18 16.18 -0.65
N TRP A 22 -7.69 14.96 -0.63
CA TRP A 22 -7.91 13.99 -1.69
C TRP A 22 -8.70 12.78 -1.18
N MET A 23 -9.45 12.20 -2.05
CA MET A 23 -10.25 11.01 -1.78
C MET A 23 -10.10 10.02 -2.93
N LEU A 24 -9.78 8.79 -2.58
CA LEU A 24 -9.70 7.68 -3.50
C LEU A 24 -10.95 6.81 -3.32
N GLY A 25 -11.70 6.61 -4.37
CA GLY A 25 -12.94 5.86 -4.34
C GLY A 25 -13.07 4.88 -5.49
N LEU A 26 -13.91 3.87 -5.27
CA LEU A 26 -14.35 2.99 -6.35
C LEU A 26 -15.61 3.57 -6.99
N ASN A 27 -15.60 3.62 -8.30
CA ASN A 27 -16.80 3.83 -9.09
C ASN A 27 -17.31 2.47 -9.56
N THR A 28 -18.52 2.13 -9.14
CA THR A 28 -19.17 0.85 -9.47
C THR A 28 -20.34 1.05 -10.44
N THR A 29 -20.28 2.06 -11.27
CA THR A 29 -21.34 2.35 -12.25
C THR A 29 -21.27 1.33 -13.39
N GLY A 30 -22.30 0.50 -13.53
CA GLY A 30 -22.38 -0.55 -14.55
C GLY A 30 -21.60 -1.81 -14.16
N THR A 31 -21.01 -2.47 -15.17
CA THR A 31 -20.24 -3.72 -15.02
C THR A 31 -18.74 -3.49 -14.83
N VAL A 32 -18.29 -2.26 -14.95
CA VAL A 32 -16.88 -1.89 -14.83
C VAL A 32 -16.64 -1.24 -13.47
N ILE A 33 -15.66 -1.75 -12.73
CA ILE A 33 -15.17 -1.14 -11.51
C ILE A 33 -13.95 -0.30 -11.89
N SER A 34 -14.02 1.00 -11.64
CA SER A 34 -12.89 1.91 -11.83
C SER A 34 -12.54 2.64 -10.55
N THR A 35 -11.29 3.03 -10.42
CA THR A 35 -10.84 3.87 -9.31
C THR A 35 -10.86 5.33 -9.72
N GLU A 36 -11.37 6.18 -8.85
CA GLU A 36 -11.43 7.63 -9.06
C GLU A 36 -10.68 8.38 -7.98
N LEU A 37 -9.89 9.35 -8.41
CA LEU A 37 -9.26 10.34 -7.56
C LEU A 37 -10.08 11.62 -7.58
N GLN A 38 -10.46 12.11 -6.42
CA GLN A 38 -11.13 13.41 -6.26
C GLN A 38 -10.31 14.31 -5.36
N THR A 39 -10.24 15.59 -5.68
CA THR A 39 -9.60 16.59 -4.85
C THR A 39 -10.62 17.66 -4.42
N PHE A 40 -10.42 18.16 -3.22
CA PHE A 40 -11.31 19.16 -2.59
C PHE A 40 -10.46 20.28 -2.00
N GLN A 41 -10.92 21.50 -2.17
CA GLN A 41 -10.40 22.64 -1.42
C GLN A 41 -11.30 22.92 -0.21
N PRO A 42 -10.76 23.38 0.91
CA PRO A 42 -11.58 23.79 2.04
C PRO A 42 -12.69 24.76 1.64
N GLY A 43 -13.91 24.48 2.05
CA GLY A 43 -15.08 25.30 1.74
C GLY A 43 -15.62 25.23 0.31
N LYS A 44 -15.06 24.35 -0.54
CA LYS A 44 -15.57 24.11 -1.90
C LYS A 44 -15.99 22.65 -2.06
N LEU A 45 -16.97 22.43 -2.92
CA LEU A 45 -17.25 21.12 -3.47
C LEU A 45 -16.05 20.65 -4.30
N SER A 46 -16.00 19.37 -4.70
CA SER A 46 -14.89 18.79 -5.46
C SER A 46 -14.28 19.77 -6.47
N THR A 47 -12.96 19.95 -6.40
CA THR A 47 -12.22 20.85 -7.31
C THR A 47 -11.65 20.12 -8.53
N GLY A 48 -11.65 18.80 -8.51
CA GLY A 48 -11.21 17.97 -9.62
C GLY A 48 -11.57 16.50 -9.42
N LYS A 49 -11.73 15.82 -10.53
CA LYS A 49 -12.00 14.39 -10.60
C LYS A 49 -11.19 13.78 -11.73
N SER A 50 -10.46 12.72 -11.43
CA SER A 50 -9.69 11.98 -12.42
C SER A 50 -9.98 10.49 -12.30
N SER A 51 -10.25 9.83 -13.42
CA SER A 51 -10.34 8.37 -13.45
C SER A 51 -8.94 7.77 -13.48
N ILE A 52 -8.67 6.83 -12.59
CA ILE A 52 -7.43 6.04 -12.57
C ILE A 52 -7.57 4.82 -13.51
N GLY A 53 -8.73 4.62 -14.09
CA GLY A 53 -9.05 3.49 -14.95
C GLY A 53 -9.40 2.23 -14.17
N GLU A 54 -9.21 1.08 -14.80
CA GLU A 54 -9.58 -0.23 -14.23
C GLU A 54 -8.57 -0.77 -13.21
N HIS A 55 -7.57 0.02 -12.85
CA HIS A 55 -6.55 -0.38 -11.89
C HIS A 55 -7.06 -0.19 -10.46
N ILE A 56 -6.82 -1.19 -9.63
CA ILE A 56 -7.05 -1.07 -8.20
C ILE A 56 -5.92 -0.23 -7.60
N ALA A 57 -6.26 0.91 -7.03
CA ALA A 57 -5.32 1.71 -6.28
C ALA A 57 -5.30 1.28 -4.81
N TYR A 58 -4.10 1.22 -4.22
CA TYR A 58 -3.90 0.81 -2.83
C TYR A 58 -3.69 1.98 -1.90
N SER A 59 -2.97 2.99 -2.35
CA SER A 59 -2.55 4.10 -1.52
C SER A 59 -2.22 5.33 -2.33
N ILE A 60 -2.23 6.47 -1.66
CA ILE A 60 -1.78 7.75 -2.18
C ILE A 60 -0.75 8.33 -1.21
N TYR A 61 0.29 8.93 -1.76
CA TYR A 61 1.24 9.71 -1.00
C TYR A 61 1.72 10.95 -1.76
N ASP A 62 2.06 11.98 -1.00
CA ASP A 62 2.67 13.20 -1.52
C ASP A 62 4.20 13.11 -1.41
N GLU A 63 4.87 13.43 -2.48
CA GLU A 63 6.31 13.56 -2.52
C GLU A 63 6.72 14.74 -3.39
N ASN A 64 7.39 15.72 -2.81
CA ASN A 64 7.92 16.91 -3.50
C ASN A 64 6.88 17.66 -4.37
N GLY A 65 5.66 17.76 -3.90
CA GLY A 65 4.59 18.43 -4.62
C GLY A 65 3.97 17.60 -5.76
N THR A 66 4.24 16.32 -5.78
CA THR A 66 3.62 15.34 -6.69
C THR A 66 2.77 14.38 -5.89
N LEU A 67 1.53 14.21 -6.28
CA LEU A 67 0.64 13.21 -5.71
C LEU A 67 0.86 11.89 -6.44
N ASN A 68 1.27 10.87 -5.72
CA ASN A 68 1.56 9.55 -6.27
C ASN A 68 0.46 8.57 -5.88
N VAL A 69 -0.16 7.95 -6.87
CA VAL A 69 -1.19 6.93 -6.68
C VAL A 69 -0.60 5.57 -7.02
N VAL A 70 -0.49 4.72 -6.01
CA VAL A 70 0.06 3.37 -6.15
C VAL A 70 -1.05 2.42 -6.54
N THR A 71 -0.90 1.79 -7.70
CA THR A 71 -1.79 0.73 -8.19
C THR A 71 -1.07 -0.61 -8.18
N THR A 72 -1.77 -1.67 -8.55
CA THR A 72 -1.21 -3.04 -8.62
C THR A 72 0.06 -3.16 -9.47
N ARG A 73 0.19 -2.36 -10.53
CA ARG A 73 1.25 -2.54 -11.53
C ARG A 73 2.01 -1.27 -11.88
N GLN A 74 1.59 -0.13 -11.37
CA GLN A 74 2.19 1.15 -11.70
C GLN A 74 1.98 2.20 -10.61
N ILE A 75 2.83 3.20 -10.61
CA ILE A 75 2.65 4.41 -9.81
C ILE A 75 2.30 5.54 -10.78
N LEU A 76 1.13 6.14 -10.59
CA LEU A 76 0.66 7.29 -11.34
C LEU A 76 1.08 8.56 -10.63
N HIS A 77 1.61 9.52 -11.37
CA HIS A 77 2.09 10.78 -10.84
C HIS A 77 1.17 11.90 -11.29
N TYR A 78 0.58 12.63 -10.35
CA TYR A 78 -0.31 13.76 -10.62
C TYR A 78 0.29 15.06 -10.14
N SER A 79 0.28 16.08 -10.99
CA SER A 79 0.55 17.43 -10.52
C SER A 79 -0.65 17.99 -9.78
N TYR A 80 -0.42 18.78 -8.73
CA TYR A 80 -1.51 19.41 -8.00
C TYR A 80 -2.41 20.34 -8.83
N ARG A 81 -1.88 20.87 -9.93
CA ARG A 81 -2.57 21.90 -10.71
C ARG A 81 -3.52 21.36 -11.74
N ALA A 82 -3.20 20.21 -12.33
CA ALA A 82 -3.90 19.73 -13.51
C ALA A 82 -4.72 18.46 -13.26
N LEU A 83 -4.43 17.69 -12.21
CA LEU A 83 -4.92 16.30 -12.02
C LEU A 83 -4.69 15.43 -13.28
N GLU A 84 -3.73 15.82 -14.10
CA GLU A 84 -3.29 15.05 -15.24
C GLU A 84 -2.14 14.16 -14.81
N ALA A 85 -2.26 12.88 -15.11
CA ALA A 85 -1.18 11.93 -14.84
C ALA A 85 -0.03 12.20 -15.82
N SER A 86 1.17 12.33 -15.28
CA SER A 86 2.39 12.22 -16.09
C SER A 86 2.68 10.76 -16.42
N SER A 87 3.75 10.50 -17.15
CA SER A 87 4.16 9.13 -17.49
C SER A 87 4.26 8.27 -16.24
N PRO A 88 3.55 7.12 -16.17
CA PRO A 88 3.56 6.26 -14.99
C PRO A 88 4.91 5.57 -14.83
N THR A 89 5.28 5.29 -13.57
CA THR A 89 6.36 4.35 -13.26
C THR A 89 5.79 2.94 -13.25
N LEU A 90 6.24 2.10 -14.17
CA LEU A 90 5.80 0.72 -14.28
C LEU A 90 6.56 -0.17 -13.29
N ILE A 91 5.85 -1.11 -12.67
CA ILE A 91 6.41 -2.10 -11.76
C ILE A 91 6.45 -3.43 -12.51
N TYR A 92 7.60 -3.72 -13.15
CA TYR A 92 7.74 -4.92 -13.98
C TYR A 92 7.94 -6.18 -13.15
N GLY A 93 7.18 -7.22 -13.46
CA GLY A 93 7.33 -8.56 -12.87
C GLY A 93 6.88 -8.67 -11.40
N TYR A 94 6.37 -7.58 -10.83
CA TYR A 94 5.89 -7.51 -9.46
C TYR A 94 4.51 -6.87 -9.38
N THR A 95 3.81 -7.15 -8.30
CA THR A 95 2.61 -6.42 -7.89
C THR A 95 2.85 -5.81 -6.51
N VAL A 96 2.21 -4.68 -6.24
CA VAL A 96 2.26 -4.07 -4.91
C VAL A 96 1.38 -4.87 -3.96
N GLU A 97 1.96 -5.40 -2.91
CA GLU A 97 1.27 -6.15 -1.86
C GLU A 97 0.85 -5.22 -0.71
N ASP A 98 1.70 -4.29 -0.36
CA ASP A 98 1.42 -3.34 0.72
C ASP A 98 2.23 -2.05 0.58
N VAL A 99 1.71 -0.96 1.14
CA VAL A 99 2.37 0.33 1.21
C VAL A 99 2.23 0.89 2.62
N SER A 100 3.32 1.37 3.17
CA SER A 100 3.34 2.04 4.48
C SER A 100 4.13 3.34 4.40
N ARG A 101 3.84 4.27 5.29
CA ARG A 101 4.54 5.55 5.38
C ARG A 101 5.00 5.81 6.81
N SER A 102 6.26 6.23 6.93
CA SER A 102 6.81 6.71 8.20
C SER A 102 7.53 8.04 7.96
N GLY A 103 6.99 9.12 8.48
CA GLY A 103 7.45 10.47 8.17
C GLY A 103 7.34 10.77 6.67
N ASN A 104 8.45 11.13 6.04
CA ASN A 104 8.55 11.39 4.61
C ASN A 104 8.96 10.16 3.78
N THR A 105 9.20 9.03 4.41
CA THR A 105 9.62 7.81 3.73
C THR A 105 8.42 6.93 3.42
N VAL A 106 8.27 6.57 2.17
CA VAL A 106 7.28 5.59 1.68
C VAL A 106 7.98 4.25 1.52
N TYR A 107 7.38 3.22 2.10
CA TYR A 107 7.81 1.84 2.00
C TYR A 107 6.83 1.10 1.11
N GLN A 108 7.35 0.40 0.12
CA GLN A 108 6.57 -0.45 -0.79
C GLN A 108 7.01 -1.89 -0.64
N LEU A 109 6.06 -2.77 -0.45
CA LEU A 109 6.26 -4.21 -0.43
C LEU A 109 5.71 -4.81 -1.72
N LEU A 110 6.57 -5.41 -2.49
CA LEU A 110 6.25 -5.97 -3.79
C LEU A 110 6.38 -7.49 -3.74
N VAL A 111 5.48 -8.17 -4.45
CA VAL A 111 5.46 -9.64 -4.58
C VAL A 111 5.60 -10.00 -6.05
N PRO A 112 6.32 -11.06 -6.42
CA PRO A 112 6.38 -11.52 -7.80
C PRO A 112 4.98 -11.74 -8.39
N ALA A 113 4.72 -11.20 -9.58
CA ALA A 113 3.39 -11.23 -10.18
C ALA A 113 2.90 -12.66 -10.49
N GLN A 114 3.82 -13.57 -10.75
CA GLN A 114 3.51 -14.99 -10.99
C GLN A 114 2.99 -15.69 -9.75
N GLU A 115 3.58 -15.42 -8.58
CA GLU A 115 3.15 -16.03 -7.31
C GLU A 115 1.70 -15.65 -6.96
N GLN A 116 1.28 -14.45 -7.30
CA GLN A 116 -0.12 -14.01 -7.06
C GLN A 116 -1.13 -14.60 -8.06
N SER A 117 -0.77 -14.70 -9.34
CA SER A 117 -1.70 -15.13 -10.39
C SER A 117 -2.05 -16.63 -10.32
N GLU A 118 -1.18 -17.42 -9.75
CA GLU A 118 -1.33 -18.88 -9.65
C GLU A 118 -1.86 -19.34 -8.27
N GLY A 119 -2.13 -18.40 -7.35
CA GLY A 119 -2.51 -18.73 -5.96
C GLY A 119 -1.38 -19.42 -5.19
N ILE A 120 -0.15 -19.24 -5.65
CA ILE A 120 1.05 -19.80 -5.05
C ILE A 120 1.42 -18.98 -3.82
N SER A 121 1.94 -19.65 -2.83
CA SER A 121 2.43 -19.01 -1.61
C SER A 121 3.63 -18.10 -1.88
N ILE A 122 3.67 -16.97 -1.21
CA ILE A 122 4.72 -15.96 -1.32
C ILE A 122 6.00 -16.51 -0.69
N ALA A 123 7.05 -16.68 -1.48
CA ALA A 123 8.37 -17.11 -1.01
C ALA A 123 9.35 -15.93 -0.90
N ASN A 124 9.15 -14.88 -1.71
CA ASN A 124 10.03 -13.72 -1.78
C ASN A 124 9.22 -12.45 -1.80
N VAL A 125 9.73 -11.42 -1.15
CA VAL A 125 9.20 -10.07 -1.23
C VAL A 125 10.32 -9.09 -1.59
N ARG A 126 9.97 -8.03 -2.28
CA ARG A 126 10.87 -6.93 -2.61
C ARG A 126 10.46 -5.71 -1.82
N LEU A 127 11.36 -5.19 -1.00
CA LEU A 127 11.15 -4.00 -0.18
C LEU A 127 11.86 -2.82 -0.82
N VAL A 128 11.11 -1.76 -1.13
CA VAL A 128 11.62 -0.52 -1.73
C VAL A 128 11.29 0.67 -0.84
N TYR A 129 12.31 1.44 -0.45
CA TYR A 129 12.16 2.68 0.32
C TYR A 129 13.43 3.52 0.30
N GLY A 130 13.31 4.84 0.21
CA GLY A 130 14.42 5.78 0.40
C GLY A 130 15.67 5.48 -0.45
N GLY A 131 15.50 5.02 -1.70
CA GLY A 131 16.58 4.58 -2.58
C GLY A 131 17.14 3.18 -2.28
N ILE A 132 16.62 2.49 -1.27
CA ILE A 132 16.93 1.10 -0.96
C ILE A 132 15.95 0.20 -1.70
N ASP A 133 16.48 -0.84 -2.32
CA ASP A 133 15.74 -1.84 -3.07
C ASP A 133 16.36 -3.21 -2.80
N ARG A 134 15.62 -4.07 -2.12
CA ARG A 134 16.13 -5.37 -1.72
C ARG A 134 15.09 -6.47 -1.77
N VAL A 135 15.53 -7.67 -2.14
CA VAL A 135 14.74 -8.90 -2.06
C VAL A 135 14.95 -9.53 -0.69
N ILE A 136 13.86 -9.92 -0.06
CA ILE A 136 13.82 -10.63 1.21
C ILE A 136 13.22 -12.02 0.95
N HIS A 137 14.00 -13.06 1.28
CA HIS A 137 13.55 -14.45 1.18
C HIS A 137 12.85 -14.82 2.48
N LEU A 138 11.57 -15.18 2.39
CA LEU A 138 10.79 -15.58 3.56
C LEU A 138 11.21 -17.00 4.01
N PRO A 139 11.26 -17.28 5.32
CA PRO A 139 11.72 -18.57 5.85
C PRO A 139 10.83 -19.75 5.45
N SER A 140 9.58 -19.47 5.11
CA SER A 140 8.60 -20.45 4.63
C SER A 140 7.65 -19.77 3.66
N ALA A 141 6.94 -20.57 2.89
CA ALA A 141 5.88 -20.10 2.02
C ALA A 141 4.78 -19.38 2.85
N CYS A 142 4.50 -18.14 2.49
CA CYS A 142 3.53 -17.29 3.16
C CYS A 142 2.27 -17.09 2.30
N ILE A 143 1.13 -16.94 2.97
CA ILE A 143 -0.16 -16.62 2.32
C ILE A 143 -0.32 -15.12 2.10
N ALA A 144 0.39 -14.30 2.88
CA ALA A 144 0.42 -12.85 2.77
C ALA A 144 1.74 -12.28 3.32
N ALA A 145 2.08 -11.08 2.88
CA ALA A 145 3.13 -10.26 3.46
C ALA A 145 2.59 -8.86 3.74
N LYS A 146 3.02 -8.25 4.83
CA LYS A 146 2.54 -6.92 5.27
C LYS A 146 3.70 -6.07 5.79
N LEU A 147 3.50 -4.76 5.72
CA LEU A 147 4.42 -3.78 6.28
C LEU A 147 3.93 -3.33 7.66
N GLY A 148 4.82 -3.36 8.63
CA GLY A 148 4.72 -2.53 9.83
C GLY A 148 5.47 -1.21 9.62
N THR A 149 5.67 -0.43 10.69
CA THR A 149 6.43 0.83 10.62
C THR A 149 7.94 0.61 10.52
N LYS A 150 8.45 -0.54 10.94
CA LYS A 150 9.89 -0.87 10.99
C LYS A 150 10.23 -2.27 10.49
N SER A 151 9.24 -3.07 10.14
CA SER A 151 9.42 -4.50 9.85
C SER A 151 8.52 -4.97 8.71
N VAL A 152 9.01 -5.99 8.01
CA VAL A 152 8.22 -6.81 7.10
C VAL A 152 7.72 -8.03 7.86
N TYR A 153 6.44 -8.35 7.69
CA TYR A 153 5.81 -9.52 8.27
C TYR A 153 5.36 -10.47 7.15
N GLY A 154 5.84 -11.71 7.19
CA GLY A 154 5.32 -12.81 6.37
C GLY A 154 4.38 -13.68 7.20
N PHE A 155 3.19 -13.96 6.70
CA PHE A 155 2.19 -14.78 7.37
C PHE A 155 2.07 -16.12 6.66
N SER A 156 2.40 -17.21 7.34
CA SER A 156 2.01 -18.56 6.94
C SER A 156 0.69 -18.95 7.62
N GLN A 157 0.21 -20.15 7.38
CA GLN A 157 -1.03 -20.63 8.01
C GLN A 157 -0.97 -20.68 9.54
N ASN A 158 0.21 -20.92 10.11
CA ASN A 158 0.39 -21.17 11.55
C ASN A 158 1.55 -20.40 12.17
N ALA A 159 2.18 -19.49 11.44
CA ALA A 159 3.28 -18.70 11.96
C ALA A 159 3.38 -17.32 11.29
N VAL A 160 3.99 -16.39 12.01
CA VAL A 160 4.41 -15.09 11.49
C VAL A 160 5.93 -14.99 11.53
N TYR A 161 6.49 -14.49 10.46
CA TYR A 161 7.92 -14.22 10.30
C TYR A 161 8.11 -12.70 10.26
N ALA A 162 8.83 -12.16 11.23
CA ALA A 162 9.11 -10.73 11.31
C ALA A 162 10.59 -10.45 11.00
N CYS A 163 10.85 -9.52 10.10
CA CYS A 163 12.17 -9.05 9.73
C CYS A 163 12.21 -7.51 9.78
N SER A 164 13.11 -6.94 10.57
CA SER A 164 13.29 -5.49 10.58
C SER A 164 13.82 -5.00 9.22
N PHE A 165 13.50 -3.77 8.82
CA PHE A 165 13.87 -3.23 7.50
C PHE A 165 15.38 -3.24 7.21
N GLY A 166 16.21 -3.12 8.26
CA GLY A 166 17.67 -3.17 8.13
C GLY A 166 18.29 -4.57 8.24
N ASP A 167 17.51 -5.58 8.66
CA ASP A 167 18.02 -6.90 8.99
C ASP A 167 17.82 -7.90 7.84
N THR A 168 18.49 -9.05 7.94
CA THR A 168 18.30 -10.21 7.08
C THR A 168 17.77 -11.43 7.83
N THR A 169 17.66 -11.34 9.15
CA THR A 169 17.24 -12.42 10.03
C THR A 169 15.77 -12.26 10.41
N PHE A 170 15.08 -13.39 10.45
CA PHE A 170 13.68 -13.46 10.85
C PHE A 170 13.51 -13.95 12.28
N ARG A 171 12.56 -13.34 12.98
CA ARG A 171 11.97 -13.91 14.19
C ARG A 171 10.71 -14.66 13.80
N THR A 172 10.54 -15.86 14.33
CA THR A 172 9.38 -16.70 14.03
C THR A 172 8.48 -16.79 15.24
N TYR A 173 7.19 -16.59 15.02
CA TYR A 173 6.16 -16.66 16.05
C TYR A 173 5.06 -17.62 15.61
N ALA A 174 4.81 -18.64 16.42
CA ALA A 174 3.72 -19.57 16.19
C ALA A 174 2.38 -18.89 16.45
N LEU A 175 1.41 -19.09 15.56
CA LEU A 175 0.05 -18.64 15.75
C LEU A 175 -0.80 -19.78 16.31
N PRO A 176 -1.68 -19.51 17.30
CA PRO A 176 -2.54 -20.53 17.89
C PRO A 176 -3.74 -20.91 17.01
N ILE A 177 -3.85 -20.30 15.85
CA ILE A 177 -4.95 -20.47 14.89
C ILE A 177 -4.41 -20.75 13.49
N ASN A 178 -5.23 -21.37 12.65
CA ASN A 178 -4.90 -21.60 11.24
C ASN A 178 -5.36 -20.39 10.42
N VAL A 179 -4.45 -19.52 10.04
CA VAL A 179 -4.73 -18.31 9.27
C VAL A 179 -5.02 -18.67 7.82
N THR A 180 -6.17 -18.23 7.33
CA THR A 180 -6.58 -18.41 5.91
C THR A 180 -6.45 -17.13 5.09
N ALA A 181 -6.49 -15.96 5.74
CA ALA A 181 -6.24 -14.66 5.10
C ALA A 181 -5.74 -13.63 6.11
N VAL A 182 -5.00 -12.64 5.64
CA VAL A 182 -4.58 -11.48 6.43
C VAL A 182 -5.30 -10.25 5.89
N LEU A 183 -6.15 -9.67 6.72
CA LEU A 183 -7.02 -8.55 6.34
C LEU A 183 -6.29 -7.20 6.45
N GLY A 184 -5.31 -7.10 7.35
CA GLY A 184 -4.49 -5.89 7.49
C GLY A 184 -3.71 -5.84 8.79
N MET A 185 -2.82 -4.84 8.87
CA MET A 185 -2.12 -4.49 10.11
C MET A 185 -2.91 -3.39 10.82
N MET A 186 -3.16 -3.57 12.12
CA MET A 186 -3.72 -2.50 12.97
C MET A 186 -2.61 -1.55 13.46
N ASN A 187 -1.46 -2.11 13.75
CA ASN A 187 -0.23 -1.42 14.17
C ASN A 187 0.93 -2.43 14.07
N ASP A 188 2.12 -2.04 14.52
CA ASP A 188 3.29 -2.93 14.48
C ASP A 188 3.16 -4.22 15.29
N ASN A 189 2.22 -4.27 16.23
CA ASN A 189 2.09 -5.38 17.16
C ASN A 189 0.82 -6.19 16.95
N ARG A 190 -0.08 -5.78 16.03
CA ARG A 190 -1.38 -6.42 15.85
C ARG A 190 -1.77 -6.50 14.39
N ALA A 191 -2.23 -7.66 14.00
CA ALA A 191 -2.82 -7.90 12.70
C ALA A 191 -4.25 -8.44 12.82
N VAL A 192 -5.07 -8.11 11.85
CA VAL A 192 -6.41 -8.69 11.68
C VAL A 192 -6.30 -9.82 10.67
N VAL A 193 -6.67 -11.02 11.08
CA VAL A 193 -6.58 -12.23 10.27
C VAL A 193 -7.90 -12.98 10.25
N ALA A 194 -8.14 -13.74 9.21
CA ALA A 194 -9.24 -14.68 9.12
C ALA A 194 -8.74 -16.12 9.34
N SER A 195 -9.57 -16.92 10.03
CA SER A 195 -9.41 -18.37 10.16
C SER A 195 -10.74 -19.01 9.78
N GLY A 196 -10.85 -19.50 8.57
CA GLY A 196 -12.14 -19.91 7.99
C GLY A 196 -13.12 -18.74 7.93
N SER A 197 -14.26 -18.84 8.62
CA SER A 197 -15.32 -17.81 8.68
C SER A 197 -15.16 -16.83 9.86
N GLU A 198 -14.15 -17.01 10.70
CA GLU A 198 -13.95 -16.20 11.90
C GLU A 198 -12.83 -15.19 11.71
N ILE A 199 -12.96 -14.02 12.35
CA ILE A 199 -11.96 -12.94 12.33
C ILE A 199 -11.31 -12.82 13.69
N TYR A 200 -10.00 -12.74 13.71
CA TYR A 200 -9.19 -12.62 14.92
C TYR A 200 -8.25 -11.42 14.84
N VAL A 201 -7.97 -10.86 16.01
CA VAL A 201 -6.83 -9.96 16.19
C VAL A 201 -5.71 -10.77 16.81
N VAL A 202 -4.60 -10.88 16.12
CA VAL A 202 -3.40 -11.58 16.62
C VAL A 202 -2.37 -10.56 17.06
N GLU A 203 -1.76 -10.81 18.22
CA GLU A 203 -0.64 -10.02 18.69
C GLU A 203 0.65 -10.53 18.06
N LEU A 204 1.42 -9.58 17.50
CA LEU A 204 2.71 -9.83 16.90
C LEU A 204 3.76 -9.36 17.88
N PRO A 205 4.69 -10.21 18.26
CA PRO A 205 5.76 -9.81 19.18
C PRO A 205 6.68 -8.77 18.52
N THR A 206 7.06 -7.78 19.29
CA THR A 206 8.00 -6.71 18.92
C THR A 206 9.45 -7.17 18.97
#